data_39b1f9fcb17ecfcbdfb2ca1d1de9198d
#
_entry.id   39b1f9fcb17ecfcbdfb2ca1d1de9198d
#
_cell.length_a   1.000
_cell.length_b   1.000
_cell.length_c   1.000
_cell.angle_alpha   90.00
_cell.angle_beta   90.00
_cell.angle_gamma   90.00
#
_symmetry.space_group_name_H-M   'P 1'
#
loop_
_entity.id
_entity.type
_entity.pdbx_description
1 polymer ?
#
loop_
_entity_poly.entity_id
_entity_poly.type
_entity_poly.pdbx_seq_one_letter_code
_entity_poly.pdbx_strand_id
1 'polypeptide(L)'
;KARTLVPLYGRATPNGYLMHPLDWEALDLLVDGESRYYFGGPMVMGTPRLWGLPVVESEAIAQGVAIVADWRFAVLWDRMQASISVSNSHSDFFIRNLVAILAELRAAFGVIRPKAFVSIDLTP
;
A
#
# COMPACT_ATOMS: atom_id res chain seq x y z
N LYS A 1 -11.65 -6.69 -15.18
CA LYS A 1 -12.47 -7.71 -14.44
C LYS A 1 -12.35 -7.56 -12.92
N ALA A 2 -11.17 -7.36 -12.35
CA ALA A 2 -10.97 -7.36 -10.88
C ALA A 2 -11.85 -6.35 -10.13
N ARG A 3 -11.99 -5.11 -10.63
CA ARG A 3 -12.86 -4.09 -10.02
C ARG A 3 -14.31 -4.58 -9.88
N THR A 4 -14.84 -5.33 -10.84
CA THR A 4 -16.22 -5.83 -10.82
C THR A 4 -16.40 -7.03 -9.89
N LEU A 5 -15.32 -7.73 -9.53
CA LEU A 5 -15.37 -8.85 -8.58
C LEU A 5 -15.62 -8.39 -7.15
N VAL A 6 -15.12 -7.20 -6.77
CA VAL A 6 -15.32 -6.62 -5.43
C VAL A 6 -16.82 -6.46 -5.10
N PRO A 7 -17.64 -5.76 -5.92
CA PRO A 7 -19.08 -5.68 -5.64
C PRO A 7 -19.81 -7.01 -5.82
N LEU A 8 -19.38 -7.85 -6.77
CA LEU A 8 -20.05 -9.11 -7.07
C LEU A 8 -19.93 -10.12 -5.91
N TYR A 9 -18.71 -10.34 -5.41
CA TYR A 9 -18.44 -11.31 -4.36
C TYR A 9 -18.31 -10.71 -2.96
N GLY A 10 -17.78 -9.49 -2.88
CA GLY A 10 -17.56 -8.79 -1.62
C GLY A 10 -18.77 -7.97 -1.15
N ARG A 11 -19.73 -7.69 -2.05
CA ARG A 11 -20.83 -6.75 -1.80
C ARG A 11 -20.32 -5.43 -1.20
N ALA A 12 -19.21 -4.94 -1.75
CA ALA A 12 -18.50 -3.76 -1.31
C ALA A 12 -18.17 -2.88 -2.51
N THR A 13 -17.95 -1.59 -2.29
CA THR A 13 -17.58 -0.66 -3.35
C THR A 13 -16.08 -0.42 -3.31
N PRO A 14 -15.32 -0.80 -4.33
CA PRO A 14 -13.88 -0.56 -4.34
C PRO A 14 -13.60 0.93 -4.31
N ASN A 15 -12.64 1.36 -3.50
CA ASN A 15 -12.29 2.76 -3.29
C ASN A 15 -10.82 3.08 -3.57
N GLY A 16 -10.00 2.11 -3.95
CA GLY A 16 -8.60 2.35 -4.32
C GLY A 16 -7.89 1.10 -4.82
N TYR A 17 -6.79 1.36 -5.52
CA TYR A 17 -5.81 0.37 -5.94
C TYR A 17 -4.54 0.53 -5.12
N LEU A 18 -3.88 -0.59 -4.85
CA LEU A 18 -2.53 -0.64 -4.30
C LEU A 18 -1.66 -1.43 -5.27
N MET A 19 -0.52 -0.88 -5.68
CA MET A 19 0.40 -1.56 -6.58
C MET A 19 1.84 -1.09 -6.37
N HIS A 20 2.78 -1.84 -6.94
CA HIS A 20 4.19 -1.47 -6.90
C HIS A 20 4.46 -0.27 -7.82
N PRO A 21 5.37 0.67 -7.46
CA PRO A 21 5.69 1.85 -8.28
C PRO A 21 6.12 1.51 -9.71
N LEU A 22 6.93 0.47 -9.90
CA LEU A 22 7.36 0.03 -11.24
C LEU A 22 6.20 -0.49 -12.11
N ASP A 23 5.19 -1.10 -11.50
CA ASP A 23 4.01 -1.57 -12.22
C ASP A 23 3.12 -0.40 -12.64
N TRP A 24 3.03 0.64 -11.79
CA TRP A 24 2.34 1.87 -12.14
C TRP A 24 3.05 2.59 -13.29
N GLU A 25 4.38 2.73 -13.20
CA GLU A 25 5.19 3.33 -14.28
C GLU A 25 4.98 2.61 -15.62
N ALA A 26 5.00 1.28 -15.61
CA ALA A 26 4.76 0.48 -16.80
C ALA A 26 3.37 0.71 -17.41
N LEU A 27 2.36 0.91 -16.57
CA LEU A 27 0.99 1.22 -17.02
C LEU A 27 0.88 2.66 -17.56
N ASP A 28 1.49 3.64 -16.90
CA ASP A 28 1.43 5.06 -17.28
C ASP A 28 2.17 5.32 -18.61
N LEU A 29 3.24 4.56 -18.84
CA LEU A 29 4.03 4.64 -20.08
C LEU A 29 3.45 3.81 -21.25
N LEU A 30 2.30 3.14 -21.06
CA LEU A 30 1.66 2.40 -22.15
C LEU A 30 1.22 3.34 -23.29
N VAL A 31 1.70 3.02 -24.49
CA VAL A 31 1.38 3.76 -25.72
C VAL A 31 0.58 2.88 -26.68
N ASP A 32 -0.21 3.52 -27.54
CA ASP A 32 -0.88 2.87 -28.65
C ASP A 32 0.08 2.70 -29.87
N GLY A 33 -0.41 2.08 -30.93
CA GLY A 33 0.37 1.88 -32.16
C GLY A 33 0.78 3.20 -32.87
N GLU A 34 0.26 4.34 -32.45
CA GLU A 34 0.58 5.68 -32.96
C GLU A 34 1.41 6.50 -31.94
N SER A 35 2.01 5.83 -30.95
CA SER A 35 2.85 6.44 -29.89
C SER A 35 2.12 7.44 -29.01
N ARG A 36 0.81 7.29 -28.83
CA ARG A 36 0.00 8.11 -27.90
C ARG A 36 -0.18 7.37 -26.57
N TYR A 37 0.01 8.06 -25.47
CA TYR A 37 -0.20 7.50 -24.13
C TYR A 37 -1.68 7.23 -23.85
N TYR A 38 -2.01 6.04 -23.34
CA TYR A 38 -3.38 5.69 -22.95
C TYR A 38 -3.90 6.51 -21.76
N PHE A 39 -3.03 6.85 -20.83
CA PHE A 39 -3.37 7.55 -19.59
C PHE A 39 -2.93 9.02 -19.59
N GLY A 40 -2.55 9.55 -20.76
CA GLY A 40 -2.12 10.93 -20.91
C GLY A 40 -0.62 11.15 -20.65
N GLY A 41 0.09 10.13 -20.21
CA GLY A 41 1.54 10.12 -20.01
C GLY A 41 2.04 10.96 -18.84
N PRO A 42 3.37 11.05 -18.68
CA PRO A 42 4.01 11.65 -17.51
C PRO A 42 3.79 13.16 -17.34
N MET A 43 3.16 13.82 -18.31
CA MET A 43 2.86 15.26 -18.26
C MET A 43 1.48 15.58 -17.64
N VAL A 44 0.67 14.58 -17.31
CA VAL A 44 -0.64 14.80 -16.70
C VAL A 44 -0.47 15.14 -15.22
N MET A 45 -0.79 16.37 -14.87
CA MET A 45 -0.83 16.80 -13.48
C MET A 45 -2.06 16.23 -12.78
N GLY A 46 -1.84 15.46 -11.69
CA GLY A 46 -2.92 14.93 -10.86
C GLY A 46 -2.49 13.72 -10.05
N THR A 47 -3.36 13.32 -9.12
CA THR A 47 -3.16 12.06 -8.40
C THR A 47 -3.36 10.87 -9.36
N PRO A 48 -2.50 9.83 -9.28
CA PRO A 48 -2.65 8.64 -10.12
C PRO A 48 -4.05 8.02 -9.93
N ARG A 49 -4.72 7.79 -11.05
CA ARG A 49 -6.09 7.22 -11.03
C ARG A 49 -6.23 6.15 -12.09
N LEU A 50 -6.77 5.02 -11.69
CA LEU A 50 -7.14 3.95 -12.61
C LEU A 50 -8.64 3.71 -12.53
N TRP A 51 -9.35 3.89 -13.66
CA TRP A 51 -10.80 3.75 -13.77
C TRP A 51 -11.58 4.60 -12.74
N GLY A 52 -11.10 5.81 -12.47
CA GLY A 52 -11.72 6.76 -11.56
C GLY A 52 -11.41 6.53 -10.08
N LEU A 53 -10.68 5.47 -9.73
CA LEU A 53 -10.24 5.19 -8.37
C LEU A 53 -8.77 5.62 -8.18
N PRO A 54 -8.42 6.15 -7.01
CA PRO A 54 -7.03 6.51 -6.71
C PRO A 54 -6.14 5.26 -6.70
N VAL A 55 -4.91 5.43 -7.16
CA VAL A 55 -3.85 4.44 -7.07
C VAL A 55 -2.89 4.88 -5.97
N VAL A 56 -2.57 3.97 -5.08
CA VAL A 56 -1.55 4.13 -4.03
C VAL A 56 -0.38 3.25 -4.40
N GLU A 57 0.78 3.85 -4.50
CA GLU A 57 2.03 3.17 -4.78
C GLU A 57 2.71 2.77 -3.49
N SER A 58 3.22 1.54 -3.41
CA SER A 58 3.96 1.04 -2.25
C SER A 58 4.94 -0.05 -2.63
N GLU A 59 6.16 0.05 -2.14
CA GLU A 59 7.20 -0.98 -2.29
C GLU A 59 6.93 -2.22 -1.41
N ALA A 60 5.98 -2.13 -0.48
CA ALA A 60 5.61 -3.25 0.40
C ALA A 60 4.86 -4.36 -0.34
N ILE A 61 4.33 -4.09 -1.54
CA ILE A 61 3.71 -5.10 -2.40
C ILE A 61 4.73 -5.60 -3.43
N ALA A 62 4.67 -6.89 -3.73
CA ALA A 62 5.56 -7.47 -4.74
C ALA A 62 5.24 -6.92 -6.14
N GLN A 63 6.28 -6.72 -6.96
CA GLN A 63 6.13 -6.37 -8.36
C GLN A 63 5.32 -7.45 -9.09
N GLY A 64 4.48 -7.03 -10.03
CA GLY A 64 3.56 -7.92 -10.77
C GLY A 64 2.25 -8.21 -10.05
N VAL A 65 2.05 -7.65 -8.85
CA VAL A 65 0.81 -7.84 -8.08
C VAL A 65 0.17 -6.49 -7.79
N ALA A 66 -1.12 -6.38 -8.04
CA ALA A 66 -1.93 -5.24 -7.60
C ALA A 66 -3.12 -5.70 -6.76
N ILE A 67 -3.59 -4.85 -5.88
CA ILE A 67 -4.77 -5.11 -5.06
C ILE A 67 -5.80 -4.02 -5.31
N VAL A 68 -7.02 -4.43 -5.62
CA VAL A 68 -8.18 -3.55 -5.63
C VAL A 68 -9.11 -3.94 -4.50
N ALA A 69 -9.51 -2.97 -3.70
CA ALA A 69 -10.29 -3.27 -2.50
C ALA A 69 -11.19 -2.12 -2.07
N ASP A 70 -12.11 -2.45 -1.19
CA ASP A 70 -12.75 -1.50 -0.29
C ASP A 70 -11.95 -1.44 1.02
N TRP A 71 -11.05 -0.48 1.11
CA TRP A 71 -10.10 -0.30 2.21
C TRP A 71 -10.76 0.03 3.56
N ARG A 72 -12.06 0.33 3.59
CA ARG A 72 -12.81 0.51 4.84
C ARG A 72 -12.91 -0.77 5.67
N PHE A 73 -12.70 -1.94 5.03
CA PHE A 73 -12.68 -3.23 5.70
C PHE A 73 -11.27 -3.70 6.11
N ALA A 74 -10.25 -2.88 5.88
CA ALA A 74 -8.92 -3.03 6.45
C ALA A 74 -8.84 -2.21 7.73
N VAL A 75 -8.54 -2.85 8.85
CA VAL A 75 -8.49 -2.20 10.16
C VAL A 75 -7.13 -2.40 10.79
N LEU A 76 -6.56 -1.32 11.27
CA LEU A 76 -5.36 -1.31 12.08
C LEU A 76 -5.79 -1.07 13.54
N TRP A 77 -5.56 -2.05 14.41
CA TRP A 77 -5.77 -1.90 15.85
C TRP A 77 -4.47 -1.47 16.50
N ASP A 78 -4.48 -0.30 17.09
CA ASP A 78 -3.39 0.17 17.94
C ASP A 78 -3.61 -0.34 19.36
N ARG A 79 -2.71 -1.21 19.85
CA ARG A 79 -2.72 -1.72 21.20
C ARG A 79 -1.88 -0.87 22.14
N MET A 80 -0.75 -0.35 21.64
CA MET A 80 0.17 0.47 22.41
C MET A 80 0.78 1.51 21.48
N GLN A 81 0.57 2.76 21.79
CA GLN A 81 1.14 3.88 21.06
C GLN A 81 2.68 3.83 21.12
N ALA A 82 3.32 4.46 20.13
CA ALA A 82 4.76 4.53 20.10
C ALA A 82 5.30 5.19 21.38
N SER A 83 6.15 4.47 22.08
CA SER A 83 6.86 4.97 23.25
C SER A 83 8.36 4.89 23.04
N ILE A 84 9.07 5.90 23.54
CA ILE A 84 10.53 5.96 23.47
C ILE A 84 11.06 5.99 24.90
N SER A 85 11.91 5.03 25.23
CA SER A 85 12.62 4.95 26.52
C SER A 85 14.11 5.10 26.29
N VAL A 86 14.74 5.88 27.15
CA VAL A 86 16.16 6.17 27.09
C VAL A 86 16.80 5.71 28.41
N SER A 87 17.88 4.93 28.33
CA SER A 87 18.60 4.44 29.50
C SER A 87 20.09 4.30 29.24
N ASN A 88 20.90 4.61 30.22
CA ASN A 88 22.34 4.36 30.24
C ASN A 88 22.77 3.31 31.27
N SER A 89 21.80 2.68 31.94
CA SER A 89 22.07 1.74 33.04
C SER A 89 22.32 0.29 32.61
N HIS A 90 22.38 0.01 31.28
CA HIS A 90 22.60 -1.35 30.79
C HIS A 90 24.09 -1.68 30.76
N SER A 91 24.50 -2.74 31.49
CA SER A 91 25.87 -3.24 31.55
C SER A 91 26.88 -2.12 31.84
N ASP A 92 27.85 -1.91 30.93
CA ASP A 92 28.93 -0.91 31.03
C ASP A 92 28.64 0.39 30.28
N PHE A 93 27.38 0.63 29.91
CA PHE A 93 26.98 1.82 29.12
C PHE A 93 27.31 3.14 29.83
N PHE A 94 27.15 3.16 31.15
CA PHE A 94 27.50 4.34 31.94
C PHE A 94 29.00 4.67 31.85
N ILE A 95 29.88 3.65 31.95
CA ILE A 95 31.32 3.81 31.91
C ILE A 95 31.78 4.23 30.51
N ARG A 96 31.13 3.73 29.48
CA ARG A 96 31.44 4.03 28.08
C ARG A 96 30.77 5.25 27.54
N ASN A 97 29.98 5.95 28.33
CA ASN A 97 29.16 7.09 27.91
C ASN A 97 28.23 6.75 26.72
N LEU A 98 27.62 5.55 26.78
CA LEU A 98 26.64 5.05 25.80
C LEU A 98 25.22 5.18 26.34
N VAL A 99 24.27 5.35 25.44
CA VAL A 99 22.83 5.44 25.75
C VAL A 99 22.09 4.47 24.88
N ALA A 100 21.24 3.65 25.51
CA ALA A 100 20.28 2.80 24.80
C ALA A 100 18.99 3.58 24.58
N ILE A 101 18.50 3.59 23.34
CA ILE A 101 17.21 4.15 22.97
C ILE A 101 16.33 2.98 22.53
N LEU A 102 15.22 2.75 23.24
CA LEU A 102 14.23 1.74 22.93
C LEU A 102 12.97 2.42 22.41
N ALA A 103 12.58 2.08 21.18
CA ALA A 103 11.31 2.50 20.61
C ALA A 103 10.39 1.28 20.47
N GLU A 104 9.21 1.33 21.04
CA GLU A 104 8.22 0.26 21.00
C GLU A 104 6.88 0.74 20.47
N LEU A 105 6.28 -0.07 19.62
CA LEU A 105 4.93 0.08 19.10
C LEU A 105 4.26 -1.29 19.04
N ARG A 106 3.00 -1.39 19.43
CA ARG A 106 2.23 -2.63 19.27
C ARG A 106 0.94 -2.36 18.52
N ALA A 107 0.86 -2.89 17.33
CA ALA A 107 -0.31 -2.78 16.47
C ALA A 107 -0.66 -4.15 15.88
N ALA A 108 -1.92 -4.33 15.50
CA ALA A 108 -2.40 -5.50 14.78
C ALA A 108 -3.18 -5.03 13.55
N PHE A 109 -2.94 -5.67 12.42
CA PHE A 109 -3.67 -5.42 11.18
C PHE A 109 -4.59 -6.60 10.89
N GLY A 110 -5.80 -6.31 10.43
CA GLY A 110 -6.73 -7.35 10.01
C GLY A 110 -7.72 -6.88 8.96
N VAL A 111 -8.22 -7.84 8.21
CA VAL A 111 -9.22 -7.64 7.17
C VAL A 111 -10.55 -8.22 7.65
N ILE A 112 -11.56 -7.37 7.88
CA ILE A 112 -12.88 -7.80 8.38
C ILE A 112 -13.64 -8.57 7.31
N ARG A 113 -13.51 -8.16 6.03
CA ARG A 113 -14.21 -8.78 4.90
C ARG A 113 -13.22 -9.15 3.79
N PRO A 114 -12.63 -10.36 3.80
CA PRO A 114 -11.64 -10.75 2.79
C PRO A 114 -12.14 -10.69 1.35
N LYS A 115 -13.42 -10.99 1.11
CA LYS A 115 -14.03 -10.94 -0.23
C LYS A 115 -14.16 -9.53 -0.82
N ALA A 116 -13.94 -8.48 -0.02
CA ALA A 116 -13.87 -7.10 -0.49
C ALA A 116 -12.48 -6.71 -1.05
N PHE A 117 -11.54 -7.65 -1.04
CA PHE A 117 -10.18 -7.51 -1.55
C PHE A 117 -9.96 -8.47 -2.69
N VAL A 118 -9.44 -7.98 -3.80
CA VAL A 118 -9.11 -8.78 -4.98
C VAL A 118 -7.67 -8.54 -5.35
N SER A 119 -6.88 -9.59 -5.34
CA SER A 119 -5.52 -9.57 -5.88
C SER A 119 -5.57 -9.73 -7.40
N ILE A 120 -4.74 -8.99 -8.08
CA ILE A 120 -4.59 -8.96 -9.53
C ILE A 120 -3.16 -9.38 -9.83
N ASP A 121 -3.00 -10.39 -10.64
CA ASP A 121 -1.72 -10.75 -11.24
C ASP A 121 -1.55 -9.92 -12.51
N LEU A 122 -0.48 -9.14 -12.58
CA LEU A 122 -0.10 -8.28 -13.70
C LEU A 122 0.96 -8.94 -14.58
N THR A 123 1.51 -10.08 -14.16
CA THR A 123 2.46 -10.82 -14.98
C THR A 123 1.73 -11.47 -16.14
N PRO A 124 2.25 -11.36 -17.37
CA PRO A 124 1.66 -11.93 -18.58
C PRO A 124 1.69 -13.46 -18.61
#